data_98460a1d160322eb6be5b6cdfbe5858b
#
_entry.id   98460a1d160322eb6be5b6cdfbe5858b
#
_cell.length_a   1.000
_cell.length_b   1.000
_cell.length_c   1.000
_cell.angle_alpha   90.00
_cell.angle_beta   90.00
_cell.angle_gamma   90.00
#
_symmetry.space_group_name_H-M   'P 1'
#
loop_
_entity.id
_entity.type
_entity.pdbx_description
1 polymer ?
#
loop_
_entity_poly.entity_id
_entity_poly.type
_entity_poly.pdbx_seq_one_letter_code
_entity_poly.pdbx_strand_id
1 'polypeptide(L)'
;MNYQEALNKGIRILKSNEIKSFILDSEILLASSLKLDRTRLLLNLNNNIEENQKEIFFNFINRRKENEPIAYILGFKEFWKNNFKINKSVLIPRSDTEILVDQVLKEIKKNERKQILDIGTGSGLSLIHI
;
A
#
# COMPACT_ATOMS: atom_id res chain seq x y z
N MET A 1 12.21 18.81 13.77
CA MET A 1 10.97 18.68 12.97
C MET A 1 10.11 17.62 13.63
N ASN A 2 8.87 17.92 13.89
CA ASN A 2 7.91 16.92 14.38
C ASN A 2 7.16 16.24 13.21
N TYR A 3 6.38 15.19 13.52
CA TYR A 3 5.63 14.42 12.50
C TYR A 3 4.62 15.29 11.76
N GLN A 4 3.97 16.24 12.44
CA GLN A 4 3.02 17.15 11.81
C GLN A 4 3.69 18.05 10.79
N GLU A 5 4.86 18.59 11.11
CA GLU A 5 5.63 19.43 10.18
C GLU A 5 6.12 18.66 8.96
N ALA A 6 6.61 17.42 9.18
CA ALA A 6 7.00 16.53 8.10
C ALA A 6 5.81 16.20 7.19
N LEU A 7 4.68 15.81 7.79
CA LEU A 7 3.45 15.50 7.08
C LEU A 7 2.97 16.67 6.22
N ASN A 8 2.91 17.86 6.80
CA ASN A 8 2.48 19.08 6.09
C ASN A 8 3.39 19.40 4.88
N LYS A 9 4.70 19.19 5.01
CA LYS A 9 5.62 19.34 3.88
C LYS A 9 5.36 18.32 2.78
N GLY A 10 5.19 17.04 3.13
CA GLY A 10 4.84 15.98 2.18
C GLY A 10 3.54 16.29 1.43
N ILE A 11 2.51 16.68 2.14
CA ILE A 11 1.21 17.09 1.59
C ILE A 11 1.38 18.23 0.57
N ARG A 12 2.14 19.26 0.91
CA ARG A 12 2.37 20.39 -0.02
C ARG A 12 3.08 19.94 -1.29
N ILE A 13 4.11 19.11 -1.19
CA ILE A 13 4.85 18.58 -2.34
C ILE A 13 3.93 17.77 -3.25
N LEU A 14 3.17 16.83 -2.71
CA LEU A 14 2.29 15.98 -3.51
C LEU A 14 1.14 16.79 -4.12
N LYS A 15 0.57 17.73 -3.38
CA LYS A 15 -0.49 18.61 -3.87
C LYS A 15 -0.01 19.48 -5.03
N SER A 16 1.18 20.06 -4.95
CA SER A 16 1.76 20.89 -6.03
C SER A 16 2.13 20.08 -7.28
N ASN A 17 2.24 18.77 -7.18
CA ASN A 17 2.46 17.85 -8.30
C ASN A 17 1.19 17.12 -8.72
N GLU A 18 0.01 17.65 -8.41
CA GLU A 18 -1.32 17.19 -8.86
C GLU A 18 -1.68 15.75 -8.44
N ILE A 19 -1.04 15.21 -7.41
CA ILE A 19 -1.41 13.91 -6.84
C ILE A 19 -2.76 14.05 -6.14
N LYS A 20 -3.81 13.40 -6.65
CA LYS A 20 -5.18 13.53 -6.11
C LYS A 20 -5.30 13.05 -4.66
N SER A 21 -4.60 12.00 -4.29
CA SER A 21 -4.62 11.38 -2.96
C SER A 21 -3.53 11.94 -2.01
N PHE A 22 -3.10 13.18 -2.20
CA PHE A 22 -1.94 13.78 -1.55
C PHE A 22 -1.94 13.66 -0.02
N ILE A 23 -3.09 13.77 0.65
CA ILE A 23 -3.18 13.64 2.11
C ILE A 23 -2.95 12.18 2.52
N LEU A 24 -3.75 11.27 1.98
CA LEU A 24 -3.68 9.84 2.32
C LEU A 24 -2.31 9.26 1.98
N ASP A 25 -1.78 9.58 0.81
CA ASP A 25 -0.45 9.11 0.38
C ASP A 25 0.65 9.60 1.32
N SER A 26 0.62 10.88 1.72
CA SER A 26 1.60 11.44 2.67
C SER A 26 1.54 10.77 4.04
N GLU A 27 0.33 10.49 4.55
CA GLU A 27 0.14 9.78 5.82
C GLU A 27 0.67 8.34 5.76
N ILE A 28 0.36 7.61 4.69
CA ILE A 28 0.83 6.22 4.49
C ILE A 28 2.37 6.18 4.40
N LEU A 29 2.97 7.08 3.61
CA LEU A 29 4.41 7.13 3.41
C LEU A 29 5.15 7.53 4.69
N LEU A 30 4.61 8.48 5.46
CA LEU A 30 5.20 8.88 6.74
C LEU A 30 5.07 7.76 7.76
N ALA A 31 3.89 7.15 7.91
CA ALA A 31 3.69 6.02 8.82
C ALA A 31 4.66 4.87 8.51
N SER A 32 4.85 4.55 7.23
CA SER A 32 5.78 3.51 6.80
C SER A 32 7.25 3.85 7.15
N SER A 33 7.69 5.10 6.93
CA SER A 33 9.05 5.54 7.29
C SER A 33 9.32 5.46 8.79
N LEU A 34 8.28 5.64 9.60
CA LEU A 34 8.33 5.56 11.07
C LEU A 34 8.11 4.14 11.60
N LYS A 35 7.79 3.18 10.75
CA LYS A 35 7.37 1.81 11.12
C LYS A 35 6.15 1.80 12.05
N LEU A 36 5.23 2.72 11.84
CA LEU A 36 3.97 2.85 12.56
C LEU A 36 2.80 2.52 11.64
N ASP A 37 1.67 2.15 12.21
CA ASP A 37 0.41 2.22 11.50
C ASP A 37 -0.11 3.67 11.43
N ARG A 38 -1.01 3.95 10.50
CA ARG A 38 -1.56 5.29 10.28
C ARG A 38 -2.25 5.87 11.51
N THR A 39 -2.96 5.03 12.27
CA THR A 39 -3.67 5.46 13.49
C THR A 39 -2.67 5.95 14.54
N ARG A 40 -1.60 5.18 14.78
CA ARG A 40 -0.53 5.57 15.71
C ARG A 40 0.20 6.83 15.28
N LEU A 41 0.42 7.02 13.97
CA LEU A 41 0.97 8.26 13.45
C LEU A 41 0.11 9.45 13.85
N LEU A 42 -1.20 9.39 13.56
CA LEU A 42 -2.13 10.49 13.80
C LEU A 42 -2.32 10.82 15.29
N LEU A 43 -2.14 9.85 16.17
CA LEU A 43 -2.18 10.06 17.62
C LEU A 43 -0.89 10.69 18.18
N ASN A 44 0.21 10.68 17.43
CA ASN A 44 1.53 11.08 17.91
C ASN A 44 2.18 12.21 17.07
N LEU A 45 1.39 13.07 16.45
CA LEU A 45 1.86 14.10 15.52
C LEU A 45 2.87 15.10 16.12
N ASN A 46 2.88 15.26 17.44
CA ASN A 46 3.81 16.15 18.15
C ASN A 46 5.20 15.53 18.38
N ASN A 47 5.38 14.22 18.13
CA ASN A 47 6.67 13.56 18.31
C ASN A 47 7.68 14.03 17.27
N ASN A 48 8.95 14.08 17.67
CA ASN A 48 10.03 14.43 16.76
C ASN A 48 10.39 13.25 15.85
N ILE A 49 10.67 13.56 14.58
CA ILE A 49 11.16 12.60 13.59
C ILE A 49 12.69 12.51 13.68
N GLU A 50 13.23 11.31 13.66
CA GLU A 50 14.66 11.07 13.55
C GLU A 50 15.16 11.39 12.13
N GLU A 51 16.42 11.82 12.01
CA GLU A 51 16.96 12.25 10.71
C GLU A 51 16.90 11.14 9.64
N ASN A 52 17.23 9.91 10.00
CA ASN A 52 17.13 8.76 9.10
C ASN A 52 15.69 8.51 8.61
N GLN A 53 14.71 8.57 9.51
CA GLN A 53 13.30 8.40 9.17
C GLN A 53 12.79 9.52 8.25
N LYS A 54 13.25 10.73 8.50
CA LYS A 54 12.96 11.91 7.69
C LYS A 54 13.51 11.76 6.27
N GLU A 55 14.74 11.31 6.11
CA GLU A 55 15.35 11.04 4.80
C GLU A 55 14.54 9.99 4.02
N ILE A 56 14.19 8.88 4.66
CA ILE A 56 13.35 7.83 4.06
C ILE A 56 12.01 8.41 3.62
N PHE A 57 11.35 9.18 4.46
CA PHE A 57 10.06 9.79 4.14
C PHE A 57 10.15 10.71 2.91
N PHE A 58 11.11 11.63 2.87
CA PHE A 58 11.23 12.54 1.72
C PHE A 58 11.69 11.83 0.45
N ASN A 59 12.44 10.74 0.55
CA ASN A 59 12.71 9.87 -0.59
C ASN A 59 11.40 9.27 -1.14
N PHE A 60 10.52 8.74 -0.27
CA PHE A 60 9.21 8.22 -0.66
C PHE A 60 8.33 9.30 -1.32
N ILE A 61 8.29 10.52 -0.75
CA ILE A 61 7.55 11.65 -1.33
C ILE A 61 8.09 12.01 -2.72
N ASN A 62 9.43 12.03 -2.91
CA ASN A 62 10.04 12.30 -4.20
C ASN A 62 9.69 11.24 -5.25
N ARG A 63 9.63 9.97 -4.88
CA ARG A 63 9.17 8.90 -5.78
C ARG A 63 7.67 9.04 -6.10
N ARG A 64 6.86 9.35 -5.11
CA ARG A 64 5.41 9.49 -5.28
C ARG A 64 5.02 10.69 -6.16
N LYS A 65 5.71 11.83 -6.03
CA LYS A 65 5.45 13.01 -6.90
C LYS A 65 5.67 12.71 -8.39
N GLU A 66 6.54 11.74 -8.72
CA GLU A 66 6.75 11.25 -10.09
C GLU A 66 5.70 10.18 -10.50
N ASN A 67 4.56 10.14 -9.80
CA ASN A 67 3.46 9.20 -10.01
C ASN A 67 3.81 7.71 -9.79
N GLU A 68 4.92 7.39 -9.10
CA GLU A 68 5.20 6.00 -8.73
C GLU A 68 4.12 5.48 -7.77
N PRO A 69 3.51 4.30 -8.02
CA PRO A 69 2.50 3.74 -7.14
C PRO A 69 3.02 3.46 -5.73
N ILE A 70 2.21 3.74 -4.70
CA ILE A 70 2.55 3.49 -3.29
C ILE A 70 3.04 2.06 -3.05
N ALA A 71 2.38 1.06 -3.66
CA ALA A 71 2.77 -0.35 -3.51
C ALA A 71 4.20 -0.63 -4.01
N TYR A 72 4.66 0.03 -5.06
CA TYR A 72 6.02 -0.10 -5.55
C TYR A 72 7.02 0.67 -4.68
N ILE A 73 6.63 1.82 -4.13
CA ILE A 73 7.47 2.60 -3.21
C ILE A 73 7.73 1.81 -1.93
N LEU A 74 6.68 1.20 -1.36
CA LEU A 74 6.77 0.42 -0.13
C LEU A 74 7.28 -1.01 -0.36
N GLY A 75 7.14 -1.55 -1.56
CA GLY A 75 7.56 -2.90 -1.92
C GLY A 75 6.62 -3.99 -1.44
N PHE A 76 5.43 -3.65 -0.99
CA PHE A 76 4.40 -4.62 -0.58
C PHE A 76 2.99 -4.10 -0.82
N LYS A 77 2.05 -5.03 -0.89
CA LYS A 77 0.60 -4.76 -0.97
C LYS A 77 -0.16 -5.79 -0.15
N GLU A 78 -1.11 -5.33 0.63
CA GLU A 78 -2.06 -6.21 1.28
C GLU A 78 -3.07 -6.75 0.25
N PHE A 79 -3.29 -8.05 0.31
CA PHE A 79 -4.32 -8.75 -0.46
C PHE A 79 -4.87 -9.90 0.37
N TRP A 80 -6.20 -9.99 0.52
CA TRP A 80 -6.88 -11.02 1.30
C TRP A 80 -6.27 -11.22 2.69
N LYS A 81 -6.08 -10.12 3.42
CA LYS A 81 -5.49 -10.05 4.79
C LYS A 81 -4.02 -10.47 4.91
N ASN A 82 -3.33 -10.73 3.82
CA ASN A 82 -1.91 -11.04 3.80
C ASN A 82 -1.13 -9.95 3.07
N ASN A 83 0.12 -9.73 3.50
CA ASN A 83 1.05 -8.82 2.83
C ASN A 83 1.91 -9.59 1.83
N PHE A 84 1.92 -9.12 0.60
CA PHE A 84 2.72 -9.69 -0.49
C PHE A 84 3.79 -8.71 -0.93
N LYS A 85 5.02 -9.22 -1.13
CA LYS A 85 6.09 -8.44 -1.74
C LYS A 85 5.73 -8.11 -3.19
N ILE A 86 5.96 -6.87 -3.58
CA ILE A 86 5.65 -6.35 -4.90
C ILE A 86 6.87 -5.66 -5.49
N ASN A 87 7.08 -5.85 -6.77
CA ASN A 87 8.06 -5.11 -7.57
C ASN A 87 7.44 -4.72 -8.92
N LYS A 88 8.19 -3.97 -9.72
CA LYS A 88 7.72 -3.47 -11.02
C LYS A 88 7.42 -4.56 -12.07
N SER A 89 7.83 -5.79 -11.82
CA SER A 89 7.60 -6.93 -12.73
C SER A 89 6.22 -7.57 -12.56
N VAL A 90 5.45 -7.17 -11.54
CA VAL A 90 4.15 -7.75 -11.21
C VAL A 90 3.09 -6.66 -11.19
N LEU A 91 1.91 -6.95 -11.72
CA LEU A 91 0.75 -6.08 -11.59
C LEU A 91 0.35 -5.97 -10.11
N ILE A 92 0.14 -4.74 -9.64
CA ILE A 92 -0.35 -4.48 -8.29
C ILE A 92 -1.72 -5.14 -8.12
N PRO A 93 -1.92 -6.01 -7.10
CA PRO A 93 -3.21 -6.63 -6.83
C PRO A 93 -4.32 -5.59 -6.66
N ARG A 94 -5.46 -5.85 -7.27
CA ARG A 94 -6.64 -4.98 -7.19
C ARG A 94 -7.62 -5.50 -6.15
N SER A 95 -8.27 -4.60 -5.41
CA SER A 95 -9.30 -4.94 -4.43
C SER A 95 -10.49 -5.69 -5.04
N ASP A 96 -10.83 -5.41 -6.29
CA ASP A 96 -11.91 -6.12 -7.00
C ASP A 96 -11.63 -7.62 -7.16
N THR A 97 -10.35 -8.02 -7.23
CA THR A 97 -9.96 -9.43 -7.27
C THR A 97 -10.26 -10.15 -5.95
N GLU A 98 -10.24 -9.46 -4.81
CA GLU A 98 -10.66 -10.03 -3.53
C GLU A 98 -12.16 -10.41 -3.52
N ILE A 99 -12.99 -9.60 -4.18
CA ILE A 99 -14.43 -9.90 -4.35
C ILE A 99 -14.61 -11.18 -5.16
N LEU A 100 -13.81 -11.36 -6.21
CA LEU A 100 -13.84 -12.58 -7.02
C LEU A 100 -13.46 -13.80 -6.18
N VAL A 101 -12.38 -13.72 -5.41
CA VAL A 101 -11.95 -14.80 -4.49
C VAL A 101 -13.08 -15.14 -3.50
N ASP A 102 -13.71 -14.12 -2.91
CA ASP A 102 -14.82 -14.33 -1.97
C ASP A 102 -16.00 -15.04 -2.61
N GLN A 103 -16.38 -14.68 -3.84
CA GLN A 103 -17.46 -15.35 -4.57
C GLN A 103 -17.11 -16.81 -4.89
N VAL A 104 -15.91 -17.09 -5.38
CA VAL A 104 -15.47 -18.46 -5.68
C VAL A 104 -15.48 -19.32 -4.41
N LEU A 105 -15.00 -18.80 -3.28
CA LEU A 105 -15.00 -19.52 -2.00
C LEU A 105 -16.42 -19.83 -1.48
N LYS A 106 -17.41 -18.99 -1.79
CA LYS A 106 -18.82 -19.23 -1.47
C LYS A 106 -19.42 -20.35 -2.32
N GLU A 107 -19.02 -20.47 -3.58
CA GLU A 107 -19.52 -21.49 -4.52
C GLU A 107 -18.85 -22.85 -4.31
N ILE A 108 -17.64 -22.91 -3.77
CA ILE A 108 -16.92 -24.15 -3.52
C ILE A 108 -17.28 -24.67 -2.12
N LYS A 109 -18.01 -25.78 -2.07
CA LYS A 109 -18.29 -26.45 -0.78
C LYS A 109 -17.04 -27.13 -0.23
N LYS A 110 -16.88 -27.08 1.07
CA LYS A 110 -15.80 -27.76 1.78
C LYS A 110 -15.82 -29.25 1.43
N ASN A 111 -14.68 -29.78 0.99
CA ASN A 111 -14.51 -31.19 0.56
C ASN A 111 -15.03 -31.58 -0.85
N GLU A 112 -15.45 -30.61 -1.68
CA GLU A 112 -15.69 -30.88 -3.10
C GLU A 112 -14.39 -30.77 -3.89
N ARG A 113 -14.15 -31.75 -4.79
CA ARG A 113 -13.08 -31.63 -5.80
C ARG A 113 -13.62 -30.84 -7.00
N LYS A 114 -13.10 -29.66 -7.23
CA LYS A 114 -13.44 -28.81 -8.39
C LYS A 114 -12.22 -28.62 -9.27
N GLN A 115 -12.45 -28.51 -10.56
CA GLN A 115 -11.43 -28.04 -11.50
C GLN A 115 -11.67 -26.55 -11.72
N ILE A 116 -10.63 -25.75 -11.54
CA ILE A 116 -10.69 -24.29 -11.68
C ILE A 116 -9.70 -23.89 -12.76
N LEU A 117 -10.15 -23.05 -13.69
CA LEU A 117 -9.31 -22.39 -14.69
C LEU A 117 -9.28 -20.89 -14.40
N ASP A 118 -8.10 -20.37 -14.13
CA ASP A 118 -7.87 -18.94 -13.95
C ASP A 118 -7.18 -18.36 -15.20
N ILE A 119 -7.92 -17.57 -15.97
CA ILE A 119 -7.42 -16.93 -17.19
C ILE A 119 -6.83 -15.57 -16.84
N GLY A 120 -5.55 -15.35 -17.19
CA GLY A 120 -4.84 -14.12 -16.81
C GLY A 120 -4.41 -14.12 -15.34
N THR A 121 -4.00 -15.27 -14.83
CA THR A 121 -3.65 -15.50 -13.42
C THR A 121 -2.56 -14.57 -12.88
N GLY A 122 -1.70 -13.99 -13.74
CA GLY A 122 -0.60 -13.12 -13.35
C GLY A 122 0.37 -13.83 -12.39
N SER A 123 0.48 -13.33 -11.17
CA SER A 123 1.30 -13.94 -10.10
C SER A 123 0.66 -15.18 -9.46
N GLY A 124 -0.55 -15.55 -9.84
CA GLY A 124 -1.31 -16.64 -9.21
C GLY A 124 -1.92 -16.27 -7.85
N LEU A 125 -1.95 -14.98 -7.52
CA LEU A 125 -2.33 -14.50 -6.20
C LEU A 125 -3.77 -14.87 -5.79
N SER A 126 -4.72 -14.84 -6.73
CA SER A 126 -6.10 -15.27 -6.51
C SER A 126 -6.20 -16.76 -6.16
N LEU A 127 -5.41 -17.60 -6.83
CA LEU A 127 -5.43 -19.07 -6.64
C LEU A 127 -4.85 -19.51 -5.30
N ILE A 128 -3.95 -18.76 -4.69
CA ILE A 128 -3.39 -19.08 -3.37
C ILE A 128 -4.48 -19.18 -2.30
N HIS A 129 -5.55 -18.40 -2.45
CA HIS A 129 -6.66 -18.33 -1.49
C HIS A 129 -7.84 -19.25 -1.81
N ILE A 130 -7.82 -19.87 -2.97
CA ILE A 130 -8.84 -20.81 -3.43
C ILE A 130 -8.34 -22.25 -3.30
#